data_01b6e6da4f482c822c3a735f27aef925
#
_entry.id   01b6e6da4f482c822c3a735f27aef925
#
_cell.length_a   1.000
_cell.length_b   1.000
_cell.length_c   1.000
_cell.angle_alpha   90.00
_cell.angle_beta   90.00
_cell.angle_gamma   90.00
#
_symmetry.space_group_name_H-M   'P 1'
#
loop_
_entity.id
_entity.type
_entity.pdbx_description
1 polymer ?
#
loop_
_entity_poly.entity_id
_entity_poly.type
_entity_poly.pdbx_seq_one_letter_code
_entity_poly.pdbx_strand_id
1 'polypeptide(L)'
;MTNYICTTCPYCGTGCGVLATPDGAGGLTIKGDPEHPANFGRLCSKGSALGETVTADGRLLAPQIDKRPASWDDGLDLVAEKFRTTIAE
;
A
#
# COMPACT_ATOMS: atom_id res chain seq x y z
N MET A 1 -13.03 -15.11 -17.61
CA MET A 1 -11.69 -14.55 -17.37
C MET A 1 -11.64 -13.98 -15.96
N THR A 2 -10.66 -14.42 -15.19
CA THR A 2 -10.43 -13.90 -13.84
C THR A 2 -9.67 -12.58 -13.94
N ASN A 3 -10.31 -11.47 -13.57
CA ASN A 3 -9.70 -10.14 -13.56
C ASN A 3 -9.12 -9.83 -12.19
N TYR A 4 -8.33 -10.73 -11.63
CA TYR A 4 -7.66 -10.47 -10.37
C TYR A 4 -6.17 -10.24 -10.57
N ILE A 5 -5.59 -9.54 -9.63
CA ILE A 5 -4.14 -9.32 -9.54
C ILE A 5 -3.64 -10.06 -8.30
N CYS A 6 -2.61 -10.89 -8.47
CA CYS A 6 -1.94 -11.52 -7.34
C CYS A 6 -1.00 -10.51 -6.69
N THR A 7 -1.13 -10.32 -5.38
CA THR A 7 -0.28 -9.37 -4.64
C THR A 7 -0.08 -9.87 -3.21
N THR A 8 0.62 -9.11 -2.40
CA THR A 8 0.97 -9.47 -1.03
C THR A 8 0.25 -8.57 -0.04
N CYS A 9 -0.30 -9.14 1.02
CA CYS A 9 -0.88 -8.37 2.11
C CYS A 9 0.21 -7.55 2.80
N PRO A 10 0.01 -6.22 2.98
CA PRO A 10 1.05 -5.33 3.51
C PRO A 10 1.11 -5.27 5.05
N TYR A 11 0.21 -5.95 5.77
CA TYR A 11 0.07 -5.71 7.20
C TYR A 11 1.16 -6.31 8.08
N CYS A 12 1.60 -7.52 7.80
CA CYS A 12 2.62 -8.14 8.66
C CYS A 12 3.60 -9.00 7.87
N GLY A 13 4.62 -9.49 8.55
CA GLY A 13 5.70 -10.25 7.95
C GLY A 13 5.33 -11.65 7.46
N THR A 14 4.10 -12.11 7.68
CA THR A 14 3.64 -13.39 7.11
C THR A 14 3.65 -13.33 5.58
N GLY A 15 3.39 -12.15 5.01
CA GLY A 15 3.43 -11.97 3.56
C GLY A 15 2.37 -12.77 2.82
N CYS A 16 1.17 -12.84 3.38
CA CYS A 16 0.07 -13.58 2.78
C CYS A 16 -0.20 -13.15 1.35
N GLY A 17 -0.36 -14.13 0.44
CA GLY A 17 -0.79 -13.87 -0.92
C GLY A 17 -2.28 -13.56 -0.96
N VAL A 18 -2.65 -12.53 -1.72
CA VAL A 18 -4.04 -12.12 -1.91
C VAL A 18 -4.35 -11.96 -3.39
N LEU A 19 -5.60 -12.22 -3.73
CA LEU A 19 -6.17 -11.96 -5.04
C LEU A 19 -7.01 -10.68 -4.95
N ALA A 20 -6.57 -9.63 -5.62
CA ALA A 20 -7.25 -8.34 -5.63
C ALA A 20 -8.04 -8.19 -6.94
N THR A 21 -9.35 -8.03 -6.84
CA THR A 21 -10.23 -7.86 -7.98
C THR A 21 -10.87 -6.47 -7.93
N PRO A 22 -10.59 -5.59 -8.91
CA PRO A 22 -11.29 -4.31 -9.00
C PRO A 22 -12.80 -4.50 -9.19
N ASP A 23 -13.60 -3.70 -8.49
CA ASP A 23 -15.06 -3.75 -8.59
C ASP A 23 -15.64 -2.83 -9.68
N GLY A 24 -14.78 -2.06 -10.36
CA GLY A 24 -15.19 -1.11 -11.39
C GLY A 24 -15.70 0.23 -10.86
N ALA A 25 -15.78 0.39 -9.53
CA ALA A 25 -16.27 1.61 -8.88
C ALA A 25 -15.20 2.27 -7.99
N GLY A 26 -13.93 1.90 -8.17
CA GLY A 26 -12.83 2.42 -7.38
C GLY A 26 -12.50 1.61 -6.13
N GLY A 27 -13.20 0.51 -5.90
CA GLY A 27 -12.95 -0.41 -4.79
C GLY A 27 -12.26 -1.70 -5.23
N LEU A 28 -11.92 -2.53 -4.26
CA LEU A 28 -11.31 -3.84 -4.46
C LEU A 28 -12.02 -4.90 -3.62
N THR A 29 -12.24 -6.07 -4.24
CA THR A 29 -12.56 -7.29 -3.51
C THR A 29 -11.28 -8.07 -3.26
N ILE A 30 -11.04 -8.47 -2.03
CA ILE A 30 -9.83 -9.20 -1.62
C ILE A 30 -10.20 -10.63 -1.20
N LYS A 31 -9.47 -11.59 -1.73
CA LYS A 31 -9.54 -12.99 -1.30
C LYS A 31 -8.12 -13.50 -1.07
N GLY A 32 -7.97 -14.49 -0.18
CA GLY A 32 -6.69 -15.17 -0.03
C GLY A 32 -6.34 -15.95 -1.29
N ASP A 33 -5.06 -15.91 -1.67
CA ASP A 33 -4.56 -16.69 -2.80
C ASP A 33 -4.36 -18.14 -2.36
N PRO A 34 -5.15 -19.10 -2.89
CA PRO A 34 -5.05 -20.51 -2.47
C PRO A 34 -3.75 -21.17 -2.90
N GLU A 35 -3.07 -20.63 -3.91
CA GLU A 35 -1.82 -21.16 -4.42
C GLU A 35 -0.58 -20.59 -3.70
N HIS A 36 -0.76 -19.55 -2.87
CA HIS A 36 0.37 -18.88 -2.24
C HIS A 36 0.89 -19.69 -1.04
N PRO A 37 2.20 -20.00 -0.97
CA PRO A 37 2.76 -20.90 0.05
C PRO A 37 2.74 -20.32 1.46
N ALA A 38 2.61 -19.01 1.64
CA ALA A 38 2.57 -18.40 2.97
C ALA A 38 1.25 -18.64 3.69
N ASN A 39 0.12 -18.73 2.98
CA ASN A 39 -1.20 -18.74 3.60
C ASN A 39 -2.22 -19.70 2.99
N PHE A 40 -1.99 -20.23 1.78
CA PHE A 40 -2.90 -21.16 1.09
C PHE A 40 -4.37 -20.71 1.14
N GLY A 41 -4.61 -19.45 0.81
CA GLY A 41 -5.96 -18.87 0.76
C GLY A 41 -6.49 -18.37 2.10
N ARG A 42 -5.79 -18.58 3.20
CA ARG A 42 -6.24 -18.15 4.53
C ARG A 42 -5.82 -16.70 4.80
N LEU A 43 -6.69 -15.94 5.41
CA LEU A 43 -6.41 -14.56 5.81
C LEU A 43 -6.90 -14.33 7.24
N CYS A 44 -6.18 -13.50 7.99
CA CYS A 44 -6.65 -13.00 9.27
C CYS A 44 -7.69 -11.88 9.05
N SER A 45 -8.28 -11.38 10.13
CA SER A 45 -9.28 -10.30 10.05
C SER A 45 -8.76 -9.05 9.36
N LYS A 46 -7.47 -8.70 9.53
CA LYS A 46 -6.86 -7.54 8.87
C LYS A 46 -6.72 -7.74 7.36
N GLY A 47 -6.20 -8.89 6.95
CA GLY A 47 -6.07 -9.22 5.52
C GLY A 47 -7.42 -9.30 4.83
N SER A 48 -8.43 -9.85 5.49
CA SER A 48 -9.79 -9.94 4.95
C SER A 48 -10.42 -8.57 4.73
N ALA A 49 -10.05 -7.56 5.53
CA ALA A 49 -10.55 -6.18 5.41
C ALA A 49 -9.67 -5.28 4.54
N LEU A 50 -8.63 -5.83 3.91
CA LEU A 50 -7.69 -5.03 3.13
C LEU A 50 -8.37 -4.19 2.03
N GLY A 51 -9.41 -4.71 1.39
CA GLY A 51 -10.14 -3.98 0.35
C GLY A 51 -10.79 -2.68 0.83
N GLU A 52 -11.08 -2.58 2.12
CA GLU A 52 -11.69 -1.37 2.71
C GLU A 52 -10.70 -0.21 2.82
N THR A 53 -9.42 -0.45 2.64
CA THR A 53 -8.36 0.56 2.83
C THR A 53 -7.98 1.33 1.56
N VAL A 54 -8.57 1.02 0.41
CA VAL A 54 -8.12 1.57 -0.87
C VAL A 54 -8.78 2.89 -1.26
N THR A 55 -9.62 3.46 -0.40
CA THR A 55 -10.24 4.76 -0.68
C THR A 55 -9.22 5.88 -0.51
N ALA A 56 -9.43 6.99 -1.25
CA ALA A 56 -8.59 8.18 -1.13
C ALA A 56 -8.99 9.08 0.06
N ASP A 57 -10.13 8.80 0.69
CA ASP A 57 -10.65 9.60 1.79
C ASP A 57 -9.69 9.62 2.98
N GLY A 58 -9.34 10.81 3.43
CA GLY A 58 -8.42 10.99 4.56
C GLY A 58 -6.97 10.63 4.27
N ARG A 59 -6.62 10.30 3.03
CA ARG A 59 -5.23 9.97 2.66
C ARG A 59 -4.47 11.22 2.26
N LEU A 60 -3.20 11.27 2.65
CA LEU A 60 -2.26 12.26 2.13
C LEU A 60 -1.78 11.79 0.76
N LEU A 61 -2.23 12.48 -0.30
CA LEU A 61 -1.98 12.07 -1.69
C LEU A 61 -0.80 12.78 -2.34
N ALA A 62 -0.25 13.78 -1.67
CA ALA A 62 0.89 14.54 -2.17
C ALA A 62 1.77 14.99 -1.00
N PRO A 63 3.06 15.26 -1.25
CA PRO A 63 3.94 15.75 -0.19
C PRO A 63 3.51 17.11 0.38
N GLN A 64 3.86 17.35 1.62
CA GLN A 64 3.74 18.65 2.27
C GLN A 64 5.05 19.00 2.95
N ILE A 65 5.44 20.25 2.86
CA ILE A 65 6.58 20.83 3.59
C ILE A 65 6.04 21.98 4.43
N ASP A 66 6.26 21.94 5.74
CA ASP A 66 5.75 22.94 6.69
C ASP A 66 4.24 23.16 6.55
N LYS A 67 3.49 22.05 6.39
CA LYS A 67 2.03 22.02 6.24
C LYS A 67 1.51 22.68 4.95
N ARG A 68 2.37 22.90 3.96
CA ARG A 68 2.00 23.45 2.65
C ARG A 68 2.21 22.40 1.58
N PRO A 69 1.34 22.33 0.56
CA PRO A 69 1.56 21.44 -0.56
C PRO A 69 2.93 21.66 -1.22
N ALA A 70 3.62 20.59 -1.56
CA ALA A 70 4.92 20.64 -2.23
C ALA A 70 4.93 19.64 -3.39
N SER A 71 5.81 19.87 -4.35
CA SER A 71 6.04 18.88 -5.42
C SER A 71 6.79 17.68 -4.87
N TRP A 72 6.70 16.55 -5.58
CA TRP A 72 7.50 15.38 -5.24
C TRP A 72 9.00 15.67 -5.34
N ASP A 73 9.43 16.45 -6.34
CA ASP A 73 10.83 16.82 -6.49
C ASP A 73 11.33 17.63 -5.28
N ASP A 74 10.58 18.63 -4.87
CA ASP A 74 10.94 19.46 -3.70
C ASP A 74 10.95 18.62 -2.41
N GLY A 75 9.99 17.73 -2.24
CA GLY A 75 9.93 16.84 -1.09
C GLY A 75 11.13 15.89 -1.02
N LEU A 76 11.44 15.25 -2.13
CA LEU A 76 12.58 14.33 -2.23
C LEU A 76 13.92 15.06 -2.06
N ASP A 77 14.08 16.24 -2.64
CA ASP A 77 15.28 17.05 -2.48
C ASP A 77 15.50 17.44 -1.02
N LEU A 78 14.45 17.83 -0.31
CA LEU A 78 14.55 18.15 1.10
C LEU A 78 14.97 16.95 1.94
N VAL A 79 14.39 15.77 1.69
CA VAL A 79 14.76 14.52 2.38
C VAL A 79 16.23 14.19 2.11
N ALA A 80 16.65 14.24 0.84
CA ALA A 80 18.04 13.95 0.44
C ALA A 80 19.02 14.92 1.10
N GLU A 81 18.70 16.20 1.16
CA GLU A 81 19.54 17.20 1.81
C GLU A 81 19.68 16.93 3.31
N LYS A 82 18.58 16.63 4.00
CA LYS A 82 18.61 16.34 5.45
C LYS A 82 19.45 15.09 5.74
N PHE A 83 19.28 14.02 4.96
CA PHE A 83 20.11 12.82 5.12
C PHE A 83 21.57 13.12 4.88
N ARG A 84 21.90 13.85 3.81
CA ARG A 84 23.28 14.20 3.47
C ARG A 84 23.95 15.00 4.60
N THR A 85 23.24 15.97 5.16
CA THR A 85 23.74 16.78 6.28
C THR A 85 23.99 15.93 7.51
N THR A 86 23.02 15.07 7.87
CA THR A 86 23.15 14.21 9.06
C THR A 86 24.28 13.20 8.92
N ILE A 87 24.48 12.62 7.73
CA ILE A 87 25.57 11.67 7.50
C ILE A 87 26.93 12.35 7.59
N ALA A 88 27.04 13.63 7.20
CA ALA A 88 28.28 14.38 7.23
C ALA A 88 28.68 14.85 8.66
N GLU A 89 27.79 14.82 9.63
CA GLU A 89 28.06 15.14 11.03
C GLU A 89 28.76 13.97 11.73
#